data_80ee1d1371f7f17c61c5226f133322f6
#
_entry.id   80ee1d1371f7f17c61c5226f133322f6
#
_cell.length_a   1.000
_cell.length_b   1.000
_cell.length_c   1.000
_cell.angle_alpha   90.00
_cell.angle_beta   90.00
_cell.angle_gamma   90.00
#
_symmetry.space_group_name_H-M   'P 1'
#
loop_
_entity.id
_entity.type
_entity.pdbx_description
1 polymer ?
#
loop_
_entity_poly.entity_id
_entity_poly.type
_entity_poly.pdbx_seq_one_letter_code
_entity_poly.pdbx_strand_id
1 'polypeptide(L)'
;MSDELILEVVTPEKMVFSGKVDEVTIPGTEGEFGVLRGHEPFLTSVDIGELYYISAGKRTYYAINTGYAEVTGSKVTVLIETAERADAIDKDRANRAKDNATAQLAQINKEHDDYEKMRLALLRAVTRISVAEKLSQN
;
A
#
# COMPACT_ATOMS: atom_id res chain seq x y z
N MET A 1 -2.05 -29.33 -10.19
CA MET A 1 -1.83 -27.90 -10.40
C MET A 1 -2.68 -27.11 -9.43
N SER A 2 -2.09 -26.17 -8.75
CA SER A 2 -2.82 -25.37 -7.76
C SER A 2 -3.60 -24.26 -8.44
N ASP A 3 -4.88 -24.12 -8.09
CA ASP A 3 -5.70 -22.99 -8.51
C ASP A 3 -5.67 -21.87 -7.49
N GLU A 4 -4.72 -21.93 -6.57
CA GLU A 4 -4.61 -20.96 -5.49
C GLU A 4 -3.75 -19.78 -5.90
N LEU A 5 -4.07 -18.62 -5.32
CA LEU A 5 -3.21 -17.44 -5.38
C LEU A 5 -2.70 -17.17 -3.97
N ILE A 6 -1.39 -17.17 -3.83
CA ILE A 6 -0.74 -16.88 -2.55
C ILE A 6 -0.22 -15.45 -2.58
N LEU A 7 -0.56 -14.68 -1.55
CA LEU A 7 -0.03 -13.32 -1.39
C LEU A 7 0.94 -13.30 -0.22
N GLU A 8 2.11 -12.71 -0.45
CA GLU A 8 3.06 -12.41 0.62
C GLU A 8 3.39 -10.93 0.58
N VAL A 9 3.23 -10.27 1.73
CA VAL A 9 3.59 -8.86 1.89
C VAL A 9 4.73 -8.79 2.89
N VAL A 10 5.88 -8.31 2.45
CA VAL A 10 7.12 -8.36 3.21
C VAL A 10 7.72 -6.96 3.32
N THR A 11 8.14 -6.59 4.53
CA THR A 11 8.93 -5.39 4.79
C THR A 11 10.30 -5.80 5.30
N PRO A 12 11.28 -4.88 5.37
CA PRO A 12 12.60 -5.23 5.92
C PRO A 12 12.53 -5.80 7.34
N GLU A 13 11.50 -5.48 8.10
CA GLU A 13 11.38 -5.93 9.50
C GLU A 13 10.71 -7.29 9.64
N LYS A 14 9.76 -7.61 8.76
CA LYS A 14 8.98 -8.84 8.95
C LYS A 14 8.12 -9.20 7.75
N MET A 15 7.60 -10.42 7.76
CA MET A 15 6.51 -10.85 6.90
C MET A 15 5.21 -10.30 7.48
N VAL A 16 4.62 -9.32 6.81
CA VAL A 16 3.40 -8.66 7.28
C VAL A 16 2.18 -9.55 7.06
N PHE A 17 2.13 -10.22 5.93
CA PHE A 17 1.03 -11.12 5.59
C PHE A 17 1.53 -12.24 4.68
N SER A 18 1.00 -13.43 4.88
CA SER A 18 1.20 -14.57 3.99
C SER A 18 -0.05 -15.43 4.04
N GLY A 19 -0.66 -15.68 2.88
CA GLY A 19 -1.84 -16.51 2.85
C GLY A 19 -2.50 -16.58 1.49
N LYS A 20 -3.54 -17.39 1.41
CA LYS A 20 -4.34 -17.56 0.20
C LYS A 20 -5.32 -16.40 0.06
N VAL A 21 -5.43 -15.88 -1.15
CA VAL A 21 -6.38 -14.80 -1.45
C VAL A 21 -7.10 -15.14 -2.75
N ASP A 22 -8.22 -14.48 -3.00
CA ASP A 22 -8.94 -14.60 -4.26
C ASP A 22 -8.41 -13.62 -5.29
N GLU A 23 -8.08 -12.42 -4.84
CA GLU A 23 -7.42 -11.41 -5.68
C GLU A 23 -6.70 -10.40 -4.80
N VAL A 24 -5.78 -9.65 -5.39
CA VAL A 24 -5.09 -8.55 -4.72
C VAL A 24 -5.00 -7.38 -5.69
N THR A 25 -5.21 -6.17 -5.18
CA THR A 25 -5.05 -4.93 -5.93
C THR A 25 -3.87 -4.15 -5.34
N ILE A 26 -2.95 -3.74 -6.21
CA ILE A 26 -1.67 -3.16 -5.84
C ILE A 26 -1.49 -1.80 -6.52
N PRO A 27 -1.01 -0.76 -5.80
CA PRO A 27 -0.76 0.55 -6.43
C PRO A 27 0.61 0.56 -7.13
N GLY A 28 0.64 0.12 -8.38
CA GLY A 28 1.86 0.16 -9.18
C GLY A 28 2.21 1.58 -9.62
N THR A 29 3.48 1.81 -9.97
CA THR A 29 3.90 3.13 -10.44
C THR A 29 3.30 3.50 -11.79
N GLU A 30 2.90 2.49 -12.57
CA GLU A 30 2.20 2.68 -13.85
C GLU A 30 0.68 2.71 -13.68
N GLY A 31 0.19 2.63 -12.45
CA GLY A 31 -1.22 2.61 -12.13
C GLY A 31 -1.60 1.40 -11.30
N GLU A 32 -2.78 1.48 -10.70
CA GLU A 32 -3.33 0.39 -9.90
C GLU A 32 -3.61 -0.82 -10.79
N PHE A 33 -3.27 -2.02 -10.31
CA PHE A 33 -3.55 -3.25 -11.06
C PHE A 33 -4.03 -4.35 -10.12
N GLY A 34 -4.87 -5.21 -10.66
CA GLY A 34 -5.41 -6.37 -9.93
C GLY A 34 -4.78 -7.66 -10.42
N VAL A 35 -4.54 -8.58 -9.49
CA VAL A 35 -3.99 -9.89 -9.79
C VAL A 35 -4.99 -10.95 -9.36
N LEU A 36 -5.34 -11.83 -10.30
CA LEU A 36 -6.19 -13.00 -10.08
C LEU A 36 -5.33 -14.25 -10.28
N ARG A 37 -5.88 -15.39 -9.90
CA ARG A 37 -5.22 -16.69 -10.14
C ARG A 37 -4.86 -16.83 -11.62
N GLY A 38 -3.70 -17.38 -11.89
CA GLY A 38 -3.24 -17.61 -13.24
C GLY A 38 -2.79 -16.38 -13.99
N HIS A 39 -2.57 -15.29 -13.30
CA HIS A 39 -2.04 -14.06 -13.90
C HIS A 39 -0.65 -14.32 -14.50
N GLU A 40 -0.37 -13.71 -15.65
CA GLU A 40 0.93 -13.86 -16.28
C GLU A 40 2.06 -13.31 -15.38
N PRO A 41 3.26 -13.92 -15.45
CA PRO A 41 4.40 -13.42 -14.69
C PRO A 41 4.67 -11.95 -14.99
N PHE A 42 5.01 -11.19 -13.93
CA PHE A 42 5.09 -9.75 -14.03
C PHE A 42 5.91 -9.20 -12.86
N LEU A 43 6.71 -8.19 -13.13
CA LEU A 43 7.50 -7.50 -12.10
C LEU A 43 7.33 -6.00 -12.30
N THR A 44 6.97 -5.30 -11.23
CA THR A 44 6.76 -3.85 -11.31
C THR A 44 7.16 -3.16 -10.02
N SER A 45 7.46 -1.87 -10.12
CA SER A 45 7.62 -1.03 -8.93
C SER A 45 6.26 -0.65 -8.37
N VAL A 46 6.22 -0.42 -7.07
CA VAL A 46 5.02 -0.12 -6.30
C VAL A 46 5.16 1.26 -5.67
N ASP A 47 4.11 2.03 -5.71
CA ASP A 47 4.08 3.38 -5.18
C ASP A 47 3.40 3.42 -3.80
N ILE A 48 3.49 4.56 -3.13
CA ILE A 48 2.72 4.83 -1.92
C ILE A 48 1.25 4.76 -2.30
N GLY A 49 0.46 4.00 -1.56
CA GLY A 49 -0.96 3.88 -1.85
C GLY A 49 -1.66 2.81 -1.06
N GLU A 50 -2.85 2.48 -1.51
CA GLU A 50 -3.68 1.44 -0.90
C GLU A 50 -3.46 0.12 -1.61
N LEU A 51 -3.13 -0.91 -0.84
CA LEU A 51 -3.15 -2.29 -1.30
C LEU A 51 -4.31 -2.98 -0.60
N TYR A 52 -5.11 -3.76 -1.32
CA TYR A 52 -6.09 -4.60 -0.64
C TYR A 52 -6.17 -5.97 -1.31
N TYR A 53 -6.56 -6.95 -0.52
CA TYR A 53 -6.85 -8.28 -1.04
C TYR A 53 -8.25 -8.70 -0.63
N ILE A 54 -8.79 -9.63 -1.39
CA ILE A 54 -10.10 -10.22 -1.11
C ILE A 54 -9.90 -11.69 -0.79
N SER A 55 -10.48 -12.14 0.32
CA SER A 55 -10.47 -13.53 0.72
C SER A 55 -11.81 -13.84 1.36
N ALA A 56 -12.49 -14.89 0.86
CA ALA A 56 -13.80 -15.29 1.34
C ALA A 56 -14.81 -14.13 1.32
N GLY A 57 -14.76 -13.30 0.29
CA GLY A 57 -15.68 -12.18 0.12
C GLY A 57 -15.36 -10.94 0.95
N LYS A 58 -14.30 -10.99 1.74
CA LYS A 58 -13.93 -9.87 2.63
C LYS A 58 -12.69 -9.18 2.12
N ARG A 59 -12.71 -7.83 2.12
CA ARG A 59 -11.56 -7.01 1.75
C ARG A 59 -10.74 -6.65 2.97
N THR A 60 -9.42 -6.72 2.83
CA THR A 60 -8.47 -6.26 3.86
C THR A 60 -7.57 -5.22 3.22
N TYR A 61 -7.50 -4.04 3.82
CA TYR A 61 -6.77 -2.89 3.28
C TYR A 61 -5.50 -2.60 4.06
N TYR A 62 -4.47 -2.19 3.32
CA TYR A 62 -3.18 -1.76 3.86
C TYR A 62 -2.78 -0.44 3.26
N ALA A 63 -2.19 0.43 4.07
CA ALA A 63 -1.45 1.59 3.59
C ALA A 63 -0.01 1.14 3.39
N ILE A 64 0.51 1.25 2.17
CA ILE A 64 1.85 0.79 1.86
C ILE A 64 2.74 1.91 1.33
N ASN A 65 4.04 1.73 1.51
CA ASN A 65 5.06 2.61 0.97
C ASN A 65 5.67 1.96 -0.27
N THR A 66 6.68 2.57 -0.83
CA THR A 66 7.28 2.14 -2.10
C THR A 66 8.02 0.81 -2.01
N GLY A 67 8.16 0.16 -3.16
CA GLY A 67 8.87 -1.11 -3.28
C GLY A 67 8.61 -1.77 -4.62
N TYR A 68 8.51 -3.09 -4.61
CA TYR A 68 8.32 -3.89 -5.82
C TYR A 68 7.31 -4.99 -5.59
N ALA A 69 6.65 -5.40 -6.66
CA ALA A 69 5.76 -6.55 -6.64
C ALA A 69 6.17 -7.51 -7.75
N GLU A 70 6.29 -8.78 -7.40
CA GLU A 70 6.58 -9.85 -8.33
C GLU A 70 5.38 -10.79 -8.39
N VAL A 71 4.89 -11.05 -9.60
CA VAL A 71 3.79 -11.97 -9.83
C VAL A 71 4.32 -13.18 -10.61
N THR A 72 4.09 -14.36 -10.06
CA THR A 72 4.28 -15.62 -10.77
C THR A 72 2.89 -16.24 -10.93
N GLY A 73 2.74 -17.34 -11.65
CA GLY A 73 1.42 -17.87 -11.94
C GLY A 73 0.52 -18.12 -10.72
N SER A 74 1.10 -18.41 -9.57
CA SER A 74 0.34 -18.78 -8.36
C SER A 74 0.71 -17.96 -7.14
N LYS A 75 1.63 -16.99 -7.27
CA LYS A 75 2.13 -16.26 -6.10
C LYS A 75 2.41 -14.80 -6.44
N VAL A 76 2.03 -13.93 -5.51
CA VAL A 76 2.35 -12.50 -5.54
C VAL A 76 3.20 -12.19 -4.33
N THR A 77 4.39 -11.63 -4.56
CA THR A 77 5.27 -11.19 -3.48
C THR A 77 5.41 -9.67 -3.57
N VAL A 78 5.03 -8.98 -2.51
CA VAL A 78 5.13 -7.53 -2.43
C VAL A 78 6.19 -7.19 -1.40
N LEU A 79 7.28 -6.56 -1.87
CA LEU A 79 8.43 -6.17 -1.04
C LEU A 79 8.42 -4.65 -0.92
N ILE A 80 8.05 -4.15 0.24
CA ILE A 80 7.84 -2.71 0.43
C ILE A 80 8.46 -2.23 1.74
N GLU A 81 8.73 -0.92 1.82
CA GLU A 81 9.36 -0.32 2.99
C GLU A 81 8.50 -0.42 4.23
N THR A 82 7.20 -0.13 4.11
CA THR A 82 6.27 -0.24 5.24
C THR A 82 4.91 -0.69 4.73
N ALA A 83 4.17 -1.37 5.60
CA ALA A 83 2.79 -1.78 5.34
C ALA A 83 2.05 -1.75 6.67
N GLU A 84 0.93 -1.03 6.70
CA GLU A 84 0.08 -0.96 7.89
C GLU A 84 -1.34 -1.38 7.53
N ARG A 85 -1.85 -2.38 8.23
CA ARG A 85 -3.24 -2.79 8.04
C ARG A 85 -4.16 -1.71 8.60
N ALA A 86 -5.34 -1.56 7.99
CA ALA A 86 -6.27 -0.49 8.32
C ALA A 86 -6.56 -0.38 9.83
N ASP A 87 -6.72 -1.52 10.50
CA ASP A 87 -7.03 -1.54 11.94
C ASP A 87 -5.83 -1.21 12.84
N ALA A 88 -4.63 -1.16 12.27
CA ALA A 88 -3.41 -0.82 13.01
C ALA A 88 -3.02 0.65 12.86
N ILE A 89 -3.73 1.40 12.02
CA ILE A 89 -3.40 2.80 11.76
C ILE A 89 -3.95 3.71 12.86
N ASP A 90 -3.07 4.52 13.44
CA ASP A 90 -3.46 5.58 14.36
C ASP A 90 -3.93 6.79 13.54
N LYS A 91 -5.25 6.94 13.42
CA LYS A 91 -5.86 7.96 12.58
C LYS A 91 -5.57 9.38 13.07
N ASP A 92 -5.55 9.59 14.39
CA ASP A 92 -5.25 10.91 14.94
C ASP A 92 -3.81 11.31 14.63
N ARG A 93 -2.88 10.38 14.76
CA ARG A 93 -1.48 10.61 14.41
C ARG A 93 -1.33 10.91 12.91
N ALA A 94 -2.05 10.18 12.07
CA ALA A 94 -2.03 10.42 10.62
C ALA A 94 -2.59 11.80 10.27
N ASN A 95 -3.65 12.24 10.95
CA ASN A 95 -4.21 13.58 10.76
C ASN A 95 -3.23 14.66 11.17
N ARG A 96 -2.52 14.48 12.28
CA ARG A 96 -1.48 15.44 12.71
C ARG A 96 -0.34 15.50 11.70
N ALA A 97 0.09 14.36 11.18
CA ALA A 97 1.14 14.32 10.17
C ALA A 97 0.70 15.02 8.89
N LYS A 98 -0.54 14.85 8.49
CA LYS A 98 -1.11 15.54 7.33
C LYS A 98 -1.10 17.05 7.51
N ASP A 99 -1.59 17.53 8.66
CA ASP A 99 -1.67 18.95 8.94
C ASP A 99 -0.27 19.58 8.99
N ASN A 100 0.68 18.88 9.59
CA ASN A 100 2.07 19.34 9.70
C ASN A 100 2.72 19.43 8.31
N ALA A 101 2.57 18.40 7.48
CA ALA A 101 3.14 18.40 6.13
C ALA A 101 2.50 19.49 5.25
N THR A 102 1.19 19.68 5.38
CA THR A 102 0.46 20.72 4.65
C THR A 102 0.99 22.11 5.02
N ALA A 103 1.18 22.35 6.31
CA ALA A 103 1.70 23.63 6.79
C ALA A 103 3.12 23.90 6.29
N GLN A 104 3.97 22.88 6.29
CA GLN A 104 5.34 23.02 5.82
C GLN A 104 5.40 23.26 4.30
N LEU A 105 4.57 22.57 3.53
CA LEU A 105 4.50 22.78 2.07
C LEU A 105 4.06 24.20 1.72
N ALA A 106 3.19 24.81 2.52
CA ALA A 106 2.72 26.16 2.29
C ALA A 106 3.81 27.20 2.48
N GLN A 107 4.92 26.85 3.16
CA GLN A 107 6.00 27.77 3.48
C GLN A 107 7.23 27.63 2.60
N ILE A 108 7.28 26.62 1.73
CA ILE A 108 8.43 26.40 0.84
C ILE A 108 7.94 26.37 -0.60
N ASN A 109 8.83 26.75 -1.54
CA ASN A 109 8.51 26.68 -2.96
C ASN A 109 8.93 25.33 -3.55
N LYS A 110 8.50 25.06 -4.79
CA LYS A 110 8.73 23.78 -5.45
C LYS A 110 10.21 23.47 -5.72
N GLU A 111 11.05 24.50 -5.75
CA GLU A 111 12.49 24.32 -5.95
C GLU A 111 13.25 24.06 -4.65
N HIS A 112 12.57 24.19 -3.49
CA HIS A 112 13.21 23.91 -2.21
C HIS A 112 13.61 22.44 -2.13
N ASP A 113 14.79 22.16 -1.60
CA ASP A 113 15.32 20.79 -1.49
C ASP A 113 14.39 19.85 -0.72
N ASP A 114 13.67 20.39 0.27
CA ASP A 114 12.76 19.59 1.11
C ASP A 114 11.35 19.44 0.54
N TYR A 115 11.05 20.08 -0.59
CA TYR A 115 9.69 20.07 -1.14
C TYR A 115 9.20 18.66 -1.41
N GLU A 116 10.00 17.85 -2.11
CA GLU A 116 9.61 16.48 -2.47
C GLU A 116 9.45 15.62 -1.22
N LYS A 117 10.33 15.78 -0.24
CA LYS A 117 10.24 15.06 1.02
C LYS A 117 8.92 15.37 1.74
N MET A 118 8.52 16.64 1.78
CA MET A 118 7.27 17.05 2.42
C MET A 118 6.05 16.59 1.63
N ARG A 119 6.14 16.61 0.30
CA ARG A 119 5.07 16.13 -0.57
C ARG A 119 4.81 14.65 -0.35
N LEU A 120 5.87 13.84 -0.26
CA LEU A 120 5.76 12.41 0.01
C LEU A 120 5.23 12.14 1.41
N ALA A 121 5.63 12.94 2.40
CA ALA A 121 5.10 12.81 3.76
C ALA A 121 3.59 13.08 3.78
N LEU A 122 3.13 14.08 3.04
CA LEU A 122 1.70 14.37 2.91
C LEU A 122 0.97 13.21 2.25
N LEU A 123 1.52 12.67 1.17
CA LEU A 123 0.91 11.55 0.45
C LEU A 123 0.77 10.33 1.37
N ARG A 124 1.81 10.01 2.15
CA ARG A 124 1.74 8.89 3.10
C ARG A 124 0.64 9.12 4.15
N ALA A 125 0.55 10.33 4.69
CA ALA A 125 -0.45 10.65 5.71
C ALA A 125 -1.87 10.54 5.15
N VAL A 126 -2.11 11.09 3.96
CA VAL A 126 -3.42 11.02 3.29
C VAL A 126 -3.80 9.56 3.00
N THR A 127 -2.85 8.77 2.54
CA THR A 127 -3.07 7.35 2.27
C THR A 127 -3.48 6.60 3.55
N ARG A 128 -2.78 6.85 4.66
CA ARG A 128 -3.09 6.20 5.92
C ARG A 128 -4.49 6.57 6.42
N ILE A 129 -4.87 7.83 6.30
CA ILE A 129 -6.21 8.27 6.67
C ILE A 129 -7.26 7.56 5.82
N SER A 130 -7.07 7.54 4.51
CA SER A 130 -7.99 6.89 3.58
C SER A 130 -8.15 5.41 3.90
N VAL A 131 -7.05 4.72 4.15
CA VAL A 131 -7.08 3.29 4.48
C VAL A 131 -7.77 3.06 5.83
N ALA A 132 -7.47 3.88 6.84
CA ALA A 132 -8.09 3.74 8.16
C ALA A 132 -9.61 3.90 8.08
N GLU A 133 -10.11 4.76 7.19
CA GLU A 133 -11.53 4.99 7.00
C GLU A 133 -12.25 3.79 6.38
N LYS A 134 -11.51 2.88 5.70
CA LYS A 134 -12.11 1.70 5.09
C LYS A 134 -12.68 0.72 6.12
N LEU A 135 -12.19 0.75 7.36
CA LEU A 135 -12.72 -0.11 8.42
C LEU A 135 -14.19 0.16 8.71
N SER A 136 -14.59 1.43 8.67
CA SER A 136 -15.97 1.80 8.98
C SER A 136 -16.93 1.53 7.83
N GLN A 137 -16.44 1.15 6.66
CA GLN A 137 -17.25 0.87 5.47
C GLN A 137 -17.52 -0.62 5.26
N ASN A 138 -16.88 -1.48 6.05
CA ASN A 138 -17.04 -2.94 5.91
C ASN A 138 -18.08 -3.49 6.85
#